data_3159a5cc3798fc1dabe2ec66815ba4f2
#
_entry.id   3159a5cc3798fc1dabe2ec66815ba4f2
#
_cell.length_a   1.000
_cell.length_b   1.000
_cell.length_c   1.000
_cell.angle_alpha   90.00
_cell.angle_beta   90.00
_cell.angle_gamma   90.00
#
_symmetry.space_group_name_H-M   'P 1'
#
loop_
_entity.id
_entity.type
_entity.pdbx_description
1 polymer ?
#
loop_
_entity_poly.entity_id
_entity_poly.type
_entity_poly.pdbx_seq_one_letter_code
_entity_poly.pdbx_strand_id
1 'polypeptide(L)'
;MSDLGHLMPGMAEIMPLVGGRIWKCYYAGLAKNKALASFQLKEAINLMEKGAILRPKYSEDMDEFIGGIVGKIRGCIDSEDWVGFEAAFVTMIEEANAYHEKYDKGFLRWKMPDQPPPDLDLTAT
;
A
#
# COMPACT_ATOMS: atom_id res chain seq x y z
N MET A 1 -29.55 10.26 4.57
CA MET A 1 -29.11 9.71 4.63
C MET A 1 -28.48 8.76 4.55
N SER A 2 -28.33 8.45 4.84
CA SER A 2 -27.56 7.81 4.65
C SER A 2 -27.51 6.39 4.65
N ASP A 3 -28.54 5.71 4.28
CA ASP A 3 -28.56 4.29 4.06
C ASP A 3 -27.58 3.84 2.99
N LEU A 4 -27.34 4.72 1.99
CA LEU A 4 -26.33 4.46 0.96
C LEU A 4 -24.90 4.44 1.52
N GLY A 5 -24.66 5.17 2.61
CA GLY A 5 -23.32 5.24 3.20
C GLY A 5 -22.79 3.91 3.70
N HIS A 6 -23.63 3.07 4.28
CA HIS A 6 -23.16 1.77 4.80
C HIS A 6 -23.09 0.68 3.73
N LEU A 7 -23.63 0.93 2.54
CA LEU A 7 -23.49 0.03 1.41
C LEU A 7 -22.19 0.26 0.64
N MET A 8 -21.51 1.39 0.89
CA MET A 8 -20.23 1.70 0.27
C MET A 8 -19.10 1.03 1.03
N PRO A 9 -18.04 0.57 0.33
CA PRO A 9 -16.90 -0.04 1.02
C PRO A 9 -16.27 0.97 1.97
N GLY A 10 -15.94 0.51 3.17
CA GLY A 10 -15.20 1.28 4.14
C GLY A 10 -13.72 0.94 4.10
N MET A 11 -12.91 1.61 4.93
CA MET A 11 -11.48 1.33 5.01
C MET A 11 -11.19 -0.11 5.43
N ALA A 12 -12.05 -0.71 6.26
CA ALA A 12 -11.90 -2.11 6.66
C ALA A 12 -12.04 -3.09 5.49
N GLU A 13 -12.71 -2.69 4.41
CA GLU A 13 -12.84 -3.50 3.20
C GLU A 13 -11.74 -3.18 2.19
N ILE A 14 -11.36 -1.92 2.07
CA ILE A 14 -10.38 -1.45 1.08
C ILE A 14 -8.95 -1.79 1.49
N MET A 15 -8.60 -1.57 2.75
CA MET A 15 -7.21 -1.73 3.21
C MET A 15 -6.65 -3.16 3.10
N PRO A 16 -7.43 -4.23 3.33
CA PRO A 16 -6.93 -5.57 3.03
C PRO A 16 -6.55 -5.76 1.57
N LEU A 17 -7.28 -5.13 0.65
CA LEU A 17 -6.94 -5.17 -0.77
C LEU A 17 -5.66 -4.40 -1.05
N VAL A 18 -5.47 -3.25 -0.40
CA VAL A 18 -4.22 -2.49 -0.46
C VAL A 18 -3.06 -3.35 0.05
N GLY A 19 -3.25 -3.99 1.21
CA GLY A 19 -2.23 -4.86 1.82
C GLY A 19 -1.80 -5.98 0.88
N GLY A 20 -2.74 -6.60 0.18
CA GLY A 20 -2.44 -7.64 -0.80
C GLY A 20 -1.60 -7.12 -1.96
N ARG A 21 -1.90 -5.93 -2.47
CA ARG A 21 -1.11 -5.30 -3.54
C ARG A 21 0.29 -4.90 -3.06
N ILE A 22 0.38 -4.36 -1.84
CA ILE A 22 1.65 -3.98 -1.22
C ILE A 22 2.54 -5.21 -1.04
N TRP A 23 1.98 -6.32 -0.55
CA TRP A 23 2.69 -7.58 -0.41
C TRP A 23 3.31 -8.04 -1.74
N LYS A 24 2.51 -8.04 -2.80
CA LYS A 24 2.96 -8.46 -4.12
C LYS A 24 4.00 -7.50 -4.70
N CYS A 25 3.84 -6.20 -4.45
CA CYS A 25 4.81 -5.19 -4.85
C CYS A 25 6.17 -5.45 -4.20
N TYR A 26 6.19 -5.72 -2.90
CA TYR A 26 7.42 -5.96 -2.16
C TYR A 26 8.22 -7.11 -2.76
N TYR A 27 7.58 -8.26 -2.96
CA TYR A 27 8.27 -9.43 -3.51
C TYR A 27 8.65 -9.26 -4.99
N ALA A 28 7.88 -8.50 -5.75
CA ALA A 28 8.27 -8.13 -7.11
C ALA A 28 9.57 -7.31 -7.10
N GLY A 29 9.68 -6.37 -6.15
CA GLY A 29 10.91 -5.58 -5.98
C GLY A 29 12.10 -6.41 -5.54
N LEU A 30 11.89 -7.37 -4.63
CA LEU A 30 12.96 -8.29 -4.24
C LEU A 30 13.44 -9.12 -5.42
N ALA A 31 12.56 -9.45 -6.35
CA ALA A 31 12.91 -10.15 -7.59
C ALA A 31 13.44 -9.20 -8.68
N LYS A 32 13.53 -7.90 -8.38
CA LYS A 32 13.95 -6.86 -9.30
C LYS A 32 13.08 -6.80 -10.56
N ASN A 33 11.80 -7.13 -10.41
CA ASN A 33 10.82 -7.10 -11.48
C ASN A 33 10.12 -5.73 -11.49
N LYS A 34 10.70 -4.79 -12.21
CA LYS A 34 10.23 -3.40 -12.26
C LYS A 34 8.78 -3.30 -12.75
N ALA A 35 8.45 -4.03 -13.81
CA ALA A 35 7.11 -3.98 -14.39
C ALA A 35 6.05 -4.45 -13.38
N LEU A 36 6.29 -5.58 -12.73
CA LEU A 36 5.35 -6.11 -11.75
C LEU A 36 5.26 -5.24 -10.51
N ALA A 37 6.41 -4.76 -10.00
CA ALA A 37 6.43 -3.88 -8.83
C ALA A 37 5.65 -2.59 -9.11
N SER A 38 5.87 -1.97 -10.27
CA SER A 38 5.15 -0.76 -10.67
C SER A 38 3.65 -1.00 -10.79
N PHE A 39 3.26 -2.10 -11.40
CA PHE A 39 1.84 -2.45 -11.55
C PHE A 39 1.16 -2.60 -10.19
N GLN A 40 1.75 -3.37 -9.29
CA GLN A 40 1.15 -3.62 -7.98
C GLN A 40 1.08 -2.35 -7.13
N LEU A 41 2.12 -1.50 -7.18
CA LEU A 41 2.10 -0.24 -6.45
C LEU A 41 1.02 0.70 -7.00
N LYS A 42 0.88 0.77 -8.32
CA LYS A 42 -0.16 1.58 -8.96
C LYS A 42 -1.55 1.14 -8.52
N GLU A 43 -1.80 -0.18 -8.47
CA GLU A 43 -3.08 -0.71 -8.02
C GLU A 43 -3.33 -0.41 -6.55
N ALA A 44 -2.30 -0.49 -5.71
CA ALA A 44 -2.41 -0.11 -4.30
C ALA A 44 -2.79 1.37 -4.17
N ILE A 45 -2.13 2.25 -4.92
CA ILE A 45 -2.42 3.68 -4.90
C ILE A 45 -3.85 3.96 -5.34
N ASN A 46 -4.32 3.32 -6.41
CA ASN A 46 -5.68 3.50 -6.89
C ASN A 46 -6.71 3.11 -5.82
N LEU A 47 -6.46 2.03 -5.10
CA LEU A 47 -7.32 1.60 -3.99
C LEU A 47 -7.30 2.61 -2.84
N MET A 48 -6.14 3.14 -2.49
CA MET A 48 -6.00 4.14 -1.43
C MET A 48 -6.73 5.43 -1.81
N GLU A 49 -6.61 5.88 -3.05
CA GLU A 49 -7.30 7.07 -3.54
C GLU A 49 -8.81 6.87 -3.53
N LYS A 50 -9.28 5.69 -3.91
CA LYS A 50 -10.70 5.35 -3.84
C LYS A 50 -11.19 5.41 -2.39
N GLY A 51 -10.41 4.87 -1.45
CA GLY A 51 -10.75 4.93 -0.03
C GLY A 51 -10.86 6.37 0.48
N ALA A 52 -9.96 7.25 0.06
CA ALA A 52 -9.98 8.65 0.44
C ALA A 52 -11.23 9.37 -0.10
N ILE A 53 -11.68 9.04 -1.31
CA ILE A 53 -12.89 9.60 -1.90
C ILE A 53 -14.13 9.11 -1.15
N LEU A 54 -14.20 7.82 -0.86
CA LEU A 54 -15.36 7.21 -0.20
C LEU A 54 -15.44 7.54 1.29
N ARG A 55 -14.31 7.82 1.91
CA ARG A 55 -14.22 8.17 3.33
C ARG A 55 -13.36 9.43 3.52
N PRO A 56 -13.92 10.62 3.24
CA PRO A 56 -13.14 11.87 3.20
C PRO A 56 -12.39 12.22 4.48
N LYS A 57 -12.79 11.68 5.63
CA LYS A 57 -12.07 11.96 6.88
C LYS A 57 -10.62 11.45 6.86
N TYR A 58 -10.30 10.52 5.94
CA TYR A 58 -8.95 10.00 5.77
C TYR A 58 -8.18 10.68 4.64
N SER A 59 -8.83 11.58 3.89
CA SER A 59 -8.30 12.14 2.65
C SER A 59 -6.95 12.83 2.83
N GLU A 60 -6.84 13.70 3.83
CA GLU A 60 -5.60 14.46 4.06
C GLU A 60 -4.43 13.55 4.40
N ASP A 61 -4.63 12.61 5.34
CA ASP A 61 -3.59 11.68 5.73
C ASP A 61 -3.23 10.72 4.60
N MET A 62 -4.22 10.28 3.83
CA MET A 62 -3.98 9.41 2.68
C MET A 62 -3.17 10.12 1.61
N ASP A 63 -3.49 11.38 1.31
CA ASP A 63 -2.73 12.16 0.33
C ASP A 63 -1.28 12.34 0.79
N GLU A 64 -1.06 12.59 2.08
CA GLU A 64 0.26 12.73 2.66
C GLU A 64 1.05 11.41 2.56
N PHE A 65 0.40 10.30 2.86
CA PHE A 65 1.00 8.97 2.78
C PHE A 65 1.39 8.63 1.34
N ILE A 66 0.49 8.84 0.39
CA ILE A 66 0.72 8.55 -1.03
C ILE A 66 1.81 9.47 -1.60
N GLY A 67 1.74 10.76 -1.33
CA GLY A 67 2.71 11.73 -1.85
C GLY A 67 4.07 11.64 -1.19
N GLY A 68 4.13 11.14 0.04
CA GLY A 68 5.37 11.02 0.80
C GLY A 68 6.05 9.67 0.58
N ILE A 69 5.87 8.75 1.55
CA ILE A 69 6.63 7.49 1.54
C ILE A 69 6.29 6.56 0.37
N VAL A 70 5.02 6.50 -0.04
CA VAL A 70 4.62 5.67 -1.19
C VAL A 70 5.24 6.24 -2.48
N GLY A 71 5.26 7.56 -2.61
CA GLY A 71 5.92 8.23 -3.74
C GLY A 71 7.41 7.95 -3.78
N LYS A 72 8.06 7.85 -2.61
CA LYS A 72 9.47 7.49 -2.53
C LYS A 72 9.70 6.05 -3.04
N ILE A 73 8.83 5.13 -2.66
CA ILE A 73 8.90 3.75 -3.14
C ILE A 73 8.77 3.72 -4.67
N ARG A 74 7.81 4.49 -5.21
CA ARG A 74 7.63 4.60 -6.66
C ARG A 74 8.91 5.08 -7.35
N GLY A 75 9.56 6.10 -6.78
CA GLY A 75 10.81 6.63 -7.31
C GLY A 75 11.94 5.59 -7.30
N CYS A 76 12.02 4.79 -6.24
CA CYS A 76 12.99 3.70 -6.15
C CYS A 76 12.75 2.63 -7.21
N ILE A 77 11.49 2.29 -7.48
CA ILE A 77 11.14 1.33 -8.53
C ILE A 77 11.55 1.90 -9.90
N ASP A 78 11.19 3.16 -10.17
CA ASP A 78 11.47 3.80 -11.45
C ASP A 78 12.97 3.87 -11.77
N SER A 79 13.79 4.12 -10.74
CA SER A 79 15.25 4.19 -10.89
C SER A 79 15.94 2.85 -10.64
N GLU A 80 15.17 1.80 -10.34
CA GLU A 80 15.68 0.46 -10.00
C GLU A 80 16.67 0.48 -8.83
N ASP A 81 16.43 1.39 -7.87
CA ASP A 81 17.17 1.45 -6.62
C ASP A 81 16.53 0.48 -5.62
N TRP A 82 16.90 -0.79 -5.72
CA TRP A 82 16.27 -1.83 -4.93
C TRP A 82 16.69 -1.80 -3.46
N VAL A 83 17.86 -1.28 -3.15
CA VAL A 83 18.30 -1.06 -1.76
C VAL A 83 17.43 0.01 -1.11
N GLY A 84 17.25 1.15 -1.80
CA GLY A 84 16.36 2.20 -1.32
C GLY A 84 14.91 1.75 -1.24
N PHE A 85 14.48 0.91 -2.17
CA PHE A 85 13.15 0.31 -2.17
C PHE A 85 12.87 -0.47 -0.88
N GLU A 86 13.79 -1.35 -0.47
CA GLU A 86 13.61 -2.13 0.75
C GLU A 86 13.55 -1.24 1.99
N ALA A 87 14.45 -0.25 2.07
CA ALA A 87 14.48 0.68 3.20
C ALA A 87 13.19 1.51 3.28
N ALA A 88 12.72 2.01 2.13
CA ALA A 88 11.49 2.80 2.08
C ALA A 88 10.27 1.94 2.44
N PHE A 89 10.28 0.65 2.10
CA PHE A 89 9.19 -0.26 2.46
C PHE A 89 9.05 -0.41 3.97
N VAL A 90 10.16 -0.58 4.68
CA VAL A 90 10.14 -0.66 6.15
C VAL A 90 9.53 0.61 6.73
N THR A 91 9.96 1.78 6.25
CA THR A 91 9.43 3.06 6.71
C THR A 91 7.92 3.18 6.42
N MET A 92 7.48 2.73 5.25
CA MET A 92 6.05 2.75 4.89
C MET A 92 5.21 1.93 5.87
N ILE A 93 5.67 0.75 6.25
CA ILE A 93 4.97 -0.10 7.21
C ILE A 93 4.87 0.61 8.57
N GLU A 94 5.95 1.25 9.02
CA GLU A 94 5.96 2.00 10.26
C GLU A 94 4.97 3.17 10.24
N GLU A 95 4.94 3.92 9.14
CA GLU A 95 4.02 5.04 8.98
C GLU A 95 2.57 4.57 8.91
N ALA A 96 2.31 3.47 8.20
CA ALA A 96 0.97 2.90 8.15
C ALA A 96 0.48 2.54 9.56
N ASN A 97 1.34 1.94 10.36
CA ASN A 97 0.99 1.59 11.74
C ASN A 97 0.75 2.82 12.61
N ALA A 98 1.49 3.91 12.39
CA ALA A 98 1.25 5.16 13.10
C ALA A 98 -0.14 5.74 12.77
N TYR A 99 -0.57 5.65 11.51
CA TYR A 99 -1.93 6.07 11.14
C TYR A 99 -2.98 5.17 11.77
N HIS A 100 -2.75 3.86 11.86
CA HIS A 100 -3.68 2.95 12.54
C HIS A 100 -3.86 3.35 14.01
N GLU A 101 -2.80 3.71 14.69
CA GLU A 101 -2.88 4.20 16.07
C GLU A 101 -3.62 5.53 16.15
N LYS A 102 -3.37 6.45 15.22
CA LYS A 102 -4.03 7.75 15.16
C LYS A 102 -5.57 7.61 15.11
N TYR A 103 -6.05 6.58 14.41
CA TYR A 103 -7.48 6.33 14.24
C TYR A 103 -8.03 5.27 15.19
N ASP A 104 -7.34 5.01 16.31
CA ASP A 104 -7.76 4.05 17.33
C ASP A 104 -7.86 2.61 16.81
N LYS A 105 -7.00 2.27 15.85
CA LYS A 105 -6.90 0.94 15.25
C LYS A 105 -5.52 0.32 15.49
N GLY A 106 -4.90 0.62 16.63
CA GLY A 106 -3.57 0.11 16.96
C GLY A 106 -3.46 -1.42 16.97
N PHE A 107 -4.60 -2.11 17.08
CA PHE A 107 -4.65 -3.57 16.97
C PHE A 107 -4.45 -4.06 15.52
N LEU A 108 -4.61 -3.19 14.53
CA LEU A 108 -4.28 -3.46 13.14
C LEU A 108 -2.81 -3.11 12.93
N ARG A 109 -1.95 -4.08 13.15
CA ARG A 109 -0.52 -3.83 13.02
C ARG A 109 0.06 -4.59 11.84
N TRP A 110 0.44 -3.84 10.82
CA TRP A 110 1.12 -4.40 9.65
C TRP A 110 2.55 -4.76 10.04
N LYS A 111 3.06 -5.81 9.43
CA LYS A 111 4.47 -6.20 9.54
C LYS A 111 5.01 -6.46 8.14
N MET A 112 6.32 -6.48 8.01
CA MET A 112 6.94 -6.84 6.73
C MET A 112 6.49 -8.25 6.34
N PRO A 113 6.09 -8.46 5.07
CA PRO A 113 5.69 -9.79 4.63
C PRO A 113 6.88 -10.75 4.64
N ASP A 114 6.65 -11.97 5.12
CA ASP A 114 7.70 -12.97 5.30
C ASP A 114 7.55 -14.19 4.39
N GLN A 115 6.54 -14.20 3.50
CA GLN A 115 6.27 -15.27 2.56
C GLN A 115 5.98 -14.69 1.19
N PRO A 116 6.58 -15.21 0.11
CA PRO A 116 6.26 -14.73 -1.23
C PRO A 116 4.83 -15.13 -1.63
N PRO A 117 4.18 -14.34 -2.50
CA PRO A 117 2.83 -14.69 -2.96
C PRO A 117 2.86 -15.99 -3.79
N PRO A 118 2.02 -16.98 -3.42
CA PRO A 118 2.05 -18.27 -4.10
C PRO A 118 1.34 -18.27 -5.46
N ASP A 119 0.62 -17.20 -5.76
CA ASP A 119 -0.22 -17.09 -6.95
C ASP A 119 0.40 -16.26 -8.07
N LEU A 120 1.66 -15.83 -7.92
CA LEU A 120 2.34 -15.01 -8.92
C LEU A 120 3.71 -15.57 -9.28
N ASP A 121 4.02 -15.55 -10.56
CA ASP A 121 5.37 -15.76 -11.06
C ASP A 121 6.11 -14.42 -11.00
N LEU A 122 6.99 -14.29 -10.03
CA LEU A 122 7.73 -13.04 -9.79
C LEU A 122 8.79 -12.75 -10.87
N THR A 123 9.07 -13.73 -11.73
CA THR A 123 10.09 -13.60 -12.77
C THR A 123 9.50 -13.30 -14.14
N ALA A 124 8.19 -13.28 -14.28
CA ALA A 124 7.52 -13.00 -15.55
C ALA A 124 7.79 -11.56 -16.00
N THR A 125 8.04 -11.39 -17.30
CA THR A 125 8.34 -10.06 -17.88
C THR A 125 7.39 -9.70 -18.99
#